data_daba58ff7cadb4d099de112a28b610bc
#
_entry.id   daba58ff7cadb4d099de112a28b610bc
#
_cell.length_a   1.000
_cell.length_b   1.000
_cell.length_c   1.000
_cell.angle_alpha   90.00
_cell.angle_beta   90.00
_cell.angle_gamma   90.00
#
_symmetry.space_group_name_H-M   'P 1'
#
loop_
_entity.id
_entity.type
_entity.pdbx_description
1 polymer ?
#
loop_
_entity_poly.entity_id
_entity_poly.type
_entity_poly.pdbx_seq_one_letter_code
_entity_poly.pdbx_strand_id
1 'polypeptide(L)'
;MNGTEVRSVRDVLRGVAAARVSRLQEGALADRSEAVATLARLRRCDPAAVGTEPTVWAITLGDLPAELTEYSSGRPNEPTAAERALHATLVLYAMHQQSQGQGVNLSGVSLGRAVGQLARARAGGDEPDSSVMNRFHQVALANDFEGRVYLSLIHI
;
A
#
# COMPACT_ATOMS: atom_id res chain seq x y z
N MET A 1 -9.43 5.72 36.08
CA MET A 1 -10.23 4.98 35.07
C MET A 1 -9.58 5.27 33.72
N ASN A 2 -8.71 4.37 33.27
CA ASN A 2 -8.03 4.50 31.98
C ASN A 2 -9.03 4.04 30.90
N GLY A 3 -9.60 5.00 30.16
CA GLY A 3 -10.33 4.68 28.94
C GLY A 3 -9.37 4.09 27.93
N THR A 4 -9.46 2.79 27.70
CA THR A 4 -8.79 2.14 26.57
C THR A 4 -9.45 2.71 25.32
N GLU A 5 -8.77 3.64 24.65
CA GLU A 5 -9.20 4.19 23.37
C GLU A 5 -9.26 3.03 22.38
N VAL A 6 -10.46 2.63 21.99
CA VAL A 6 -10.67 1.55 21.00
C VAL A 6 -10.10 2.04 19.67
N ARG A 7 -8.93 1.54 19.30
CA ARG A 7 -8.32 1.85 17.99
C ARG A 7 -9.23 1.38 16.88
N SER A 8 -9.47 2.23 15.90
CA SER A 8 -10.25 1.81 14.74
C SER A 8 -9.45 0.77 13.91
N VAL A 9 -10.15 -0.15 13.25
CA VAL A 9 -9.54 -1.13 12.33
C VAL A 9 -8.61 -0.43 11.32
N ARG A 10 -9.01 0.77 10.86
CA ARG A 10 -8.22 1.60 9.96
C ARG A 10 -6.89 2.04 10.59
N ASP A 11 -6.87 2.41 11.86
CA ASP A 11 -5.65 2.87 12.54
C ASP A 11 -4.70 1.70 12.82
N VAL A 12 -5.25 0.54 13.18
CA VAL A 12 -4.48 -0.70 13.32
C VAL A 12 -3.86 -1.09 11.98
N LEU A 13 -4.66 -1.11 10.91
CA LEU A 13 -4.17 -1.42 9.55
C LEU A 13 -3.07 -0.45 9.10
N ARG A 14 -3.27 0.85 9.32
CA ARG A 14 -2.25 1.87 8.98
C ARG A 14 -0.94 1.62 9.73
N GLY A 15 -1.00 1.28 11.01
CA GLY A 15 0.17 0.97 11.82
C GLY A 15 0.92 -0.26 11.30
N VAL A 16 0.21 -1.35 11.03
CA VAL A 16 0.79 -2.58 10.48
C VAL A 16 1.42 -2.35 9.11
N ALA A 17 0.71 -1.68 8.21
CA ALA A 17 1.20 -1.36 6.87
C ALA A 17 2.47 -0.50 6.94
N ALA A 18 2.45 0.58 7.73
CA ALA A 18 3.60 1.46 7.90
C ALA A 18 4.82 0.72 8.45
N ALA A 19 4.65 -0.12 9.47
CA ALA A 19 5.74 -0.88 10.07
C ALA A 19 6.37 -1.87 9.07
N ARG A 20 5.54 -2.59 8.28
CA ARG A 20 6.02 -3.55 7.27
C ARG A 20 6.74 -2.85 6.12
N VAL A 21 6.17 -1.77 5.60
CA VAL A 21 6.78 -0.97 4.53
C VAL A 21 8.12 -0.38 4.99
N SER A 22 8.18 0.21 6.18
CA SER A 22 9.44 0.78 6.72
C SER A 22 10.52 -0.29 6.87
N ARG A 23 10.18 -1.47 7.40
CA ARG A 23 11.14 -2.59 7.52
C ARG A 23 11.67 -3.05 6.16
N LEU A 24 10.79 -3.18 5.16
CA LEU A 24 11.19 -3.54 3.81
C LEU A 24 12.08 -2.47 3.17
N GLN A 25 11.72 -1.20 3.35
CA GLN A 25 12.49 -0.07 2.83
C GLN A 25 13.88 -0.01 3.44
N GLU A 26 13.97 -0.03 4.76
CA GLU A 26 15.26 -0.04 5.48
C GLU A 26 16.13 -1.23 5.07
N GLY A 27 15.51 -2.41 4.93
CA GLY A 27 16.20 -3.60 4.48
C GLY A 27 16.73 -3.50 3.06
N ALA A 28 15.92 -2.97 2.14
CA ALA A 28 16.30 -2.82 0.74
C ALA A 28 17.38 -1.75 0.55
N LEU A 29 17.28 -0.61 1.24
CA LEU A 29 18.30 0.45 1.19
C LEU A 29 19.64 0.01 1.81
N ALA A 30 19.60 -0.93 2.75
CA ALA A 30 20.79 -1.55 3.33
C ALA A 30 21.26 -2.80 2.55
N ASP A 31 20.72 -3.05 1.37
CA ASP A 31 21.00 -4.21 0.50
C ASP A 31 20.91 -5.57 1.22
N ARG A 32 19.98 -5.67 2.19
CA ARG A 32 19.73 -6.93 2.88
C ARG A 32 19.04 -7.91 1.94
N SER A 33 19.67 -9.04 1.67
CA SER A 33 19.23 -10.05 0.70
C SER A 33 17.79 -10.52 0.93
N GLU A 34 17.34 -10.67 2.18
CA GLU A 34 15.99 -11.07 2.53
C GLU A 34 14.95 -10.01 2.11
N ALA A 35 15.21 -8.74 2.38
CA ALA A 35 14.31 -7.64 2.00
C ALA A 35 14.25 -7.48 0.48
N VAL A 36 15.39 -7.55 -0.20
CA VAL A 36 15.48 -7.50 -1.67
C VAL A 36 14.71 -8.67 -2.30
N ALA A 37 14.89 -9.90 -1.79
CA ALA A 37 14.17 -11.07 -2.25
C ALA A 37 12.66 -10.97 -2.00
N THR A 38 12.24 -10.42 -0.84
CA THR A 38 10.83 -10.22 -0.50
C THR A 38 10.19 -9.19 -1.44
N LEU A 39 10.84 -8.07 -1.70
CA LEU A 39 10.36 -7.09 -2.68
C LEU A 39 10.26 -7.70 -4.08
N ALA A 40 11.21 -8.52 -4.49
CA ALA A 40 11.18 -9.21 -5.78
C ALA A 40 10.00 -10.18 -5.91
N ARG A 41 9.60 -10.86 -4.82
CA ARG A 41 8.41 -11.73 -4.79
C ARG A 41 7.13 -10.91 -4.82
N LEU A 42 7.02 -9.86 -4.00
CA LEU A 42 5.85 -8.98 -3.96
C LEU A 42 5.56 -8.35 -5.35
N ARG A 43 6.57 -7.92 -6.09
CA ARG A 43 6.40 -7.36 -7.43
C ARG A 43 5.76 -8.30 -8.45
N ARG A 44 5.79 -9.61 -8.20
CA ARG A 44 5.18 -10.62 -9.08
C ARG A 44 3.76 -10.98 -8.69
N CYS A 45 3.30 -10.50 -7.53
CA CYS A 45 1.94 -10.72 -7.07
C CYS A 45 0.95 -9.81 -7.79
N ASP A 46 -0.26 -10.32 -8.00
CA ASP A 46 -1.40 -9.48 -8.33
C ASP A 46 -1.86 -8.75 -7.05
N PRO A 47 -1.85 -7.42 -7.01
CA PRO A 47 -2.26 -6.68 -5.83
C PRO A 47 -3.74 -6.86 -5.45
N ALA A 48 -4.60 -7.34 -6.35
CA ALA A 48 -5.99 -7.65 -6.05
C ALA A 48 -6.20 -9.10 -5.54
N ALA A 49 -5.26 -10.01 -5.80
CA ALA A 49 -5.39 -11.44 -5.54
C ALA A 49 -4.67 -11.87 -4.25
N VAL A 50 -5.30 -11.60 -3.09
CA VAL A 50 -4.76 -11.98 -1.77
C VAL A 50 -4.68 -13.49 -1.62
N GLY A 51 -3.57 -13.97 -1.04
CA GLY A 51 -3.42 -15.38 -0.64
C GLY A 51 -3.08 -16.32 -1.79
N THR A 52 -2.93 -15.86 -3.02
CA THR A 52 -2.60 -16.70 -4.17
C THR A 52 -1.12 -17.09 -4.25
N GLU A 53 -0.24 -16.32 -3.59
CA GLU A 53 1.20 -16.54 -3.63
C GLU A 53 1.75 -16.85 -2.23
N PRO A 54 1.97 -18.15 -1.89
CA PRO A 54 2.41 -18.56 -0.56
C PRO A 54 3.75 -17.95 -0.11
N THR A 55 4.63 -17.63 -1.05
CA THR A 55 5.97 -17.11 -0.73
C THR A 55 5.97 -15.73 -0.10
N VAL A 56 4.83 -15.03 -0.13
CA VAL A 56 4.66 -13.71 0.51
C VAL A 56 3.69 -13.74 1.70
N TRP A 57 3.11 -14.88 2.06
CA TRP A 57 2.13 -14.94 3.16
C TRP A 57 2.69 -14.43 4.49
N ALA A 58 3.93 -14.76 4.81
CA ALA A 58 4.55 -14.30 6.05
C ALA A 58 4.54 -12.76 6.18
N ILE A 59 4.76 -12.04 5.07
CA ILE A 59 4.79 -10.58 5.07
C ILE A 59 3.42 -9.95 4.81
N THR A 60 2.50 -10.65 4.14
CA THR A 60 1.17 -10.09 3.80
C THR A 60 0.07 -10.48 4.79
N LEU A 61 0.11 -11.71 5.32
CA LEU A 61 -0.94 -12.28 6.16
C LEU A 61 -0.45 -12.75 7.54
N GLY A 62 0.87 -12.94 7.73
CA GLY A 62 1.43 -13.43 8.99
C GLY A 62 1.31 -12.42 10.13
N ASP A 63 1.11 -12.90 11.35
CA ASP A 63 1.10 -12.11 12.59
C ASP A 63 0.21 -10.85 12.53
N LEU A 64 -0.99 -10.99 11.96
CA LEU A 64 -1.97 -9.90 11.94
C LEU A 64 -2.72 -9.82 13.28
N PRO A 65 -2.98 -8.60 13.79
CA PRO A 65 -3.91 -8.39 14.89
C PRO A 65 -5.30 -8.94 14.58
N ALA A 66 -5.98 -9.47 15.60
CA ALA A 66 -7.32 -10.06 15.45
C ALA A 66 -8.32 -9.11 14.78
N GLU A 67 -8.23 -7.82 15.06
CA GLU A 67 -9.07 -6.77 14.49
C GLU A 67 -9.00 -6.70 12.96
N LEU A 68 -7.90 -7.17 12.34
CA LEU A 68 -7.72 -7.19 10.88
C LEU A 68 -8.18 -8.50 10.24
N THR A 69 -8.26 -9.58 11.03
CA THR A 69 -8.61 -10.92 10.57
C THR A 69 -10.04 -11.33 10.91
N GLU A 70 -10.71 -10.60 11.80
CA GLU A 70 -12.11 -10.84 12.14
C GLU A 70 -13.02 -10.55 10.95
N TYR A 71 -13.82 -11.55 10.58
CA TYR A 71 -14.75 -11.47 9.46
C TYR A 71 -15.94 -10.58 9.77
N SER A 72 -15.97 -9.38 9.24
CA SER A 72 -17.15 -8.52 9.30
C SER A 72 -18.30 -8.97 8.37
N SER A 73 -18.04 -9.87 7.41
CA SER A 73 -19.00 -10.30 6.38
C SER A 73 -19.60 -11.71 6.58
N GLY A 74 -19.19 -12.42 7.62
CA GLY A 74 -19.70 -13.78 7.89
C GLY A 74 -19.33 -14.85 6.86
N ARG A 75 -18.40 -14.59 5.98
CA ARG A 75 -17.89 -15.56 5.00
C ARG A 75 -16.52 -16.09 5.46
N PRO A 76 -16.48 -17.26 6.12
CA PRO A 76 -15.23 -17.92 6.46
C PRO A 76 -14.46 -18.26 5.17
N ASN A 77 -13.17 -18.09 5.20
CA ASN A 77 -12.23 -18.34 4.09
C ASN A 77 -12.14 -17.26 2.98
N GLU A 78 -12.83 -16.13 3.10
CA GLU A 78 -12.58 -14.98 2.22
C GLU A 78 -11.66 -13.97 2.92
N PRO A 79 -10.69 -13.39 2.23
CA PRO A 79 -9.85 -12.33 2.81
C PRO A 79 -10.68 -11.14 3.27
N THR A 80 -10.40 -10.61 4.45
CA THR A 80 -11.05 -9.40 4.96
C THR A 80 -10.69 -8.19 4.10
N ALA A 81 -11.44 -7.11 4.23
CA ALA A 81 -11.11 -5.84 3.56
C ALA A 81 -9.74 -5.30 4.00
N ALA A 82 -9.37 -5.54 5.27
CA ALA A 82 -8.07 -5.13 5.81
C ALA A 82 -6.92 -5.96 5.22
N GLU A 83 -7.07 -7.28 5.10
CA GLU A 83 -6.09 -8.16 4.47
C GLU A 83 -5.88 -7.79 2.99
N ARG A 84 -6.97 -7.54 2.26
CA ARG A 84 -6.89 -7.06 0.86
C ARG A 84 -6.14 -5.74 0.76
N ALA A 85 -6.47 -4.78 1.61
CA ALA A 85 -5.82 -3.47 1.60
C ALA A 85 -4.33 -3.55 1.96
N LEU A 86 -3.97 -4.38 2.94
CA LEU A 86 -2.58 -4.58 3.33
C LEU A 86 -1.76 -5.25 2.22
N HIS A 87 -2.29 -6.32 1.63
CA HIS A 87 -1.65 -7.02 0.51
C HIS A 87 -1.39 -6.05 -0.66
N ALA A 88 -2.43 -5.34 -1.13
CA ALA A 88 -2.29 -4.37 -2.20
C ALA A 88 -1.27 -3.28 -1.86
N THR A 89 -1.26 -2.77 -0.62
CA THR A 89 -0.30 -1.77 -0.16
C THR A 89 1.13 -2.25 -0.30
N LEU A 90 1.42 -3.49 0.13
CA LEU A 90 2.77 -4.06 0.07
C LEU A 90 3.22 -4.34 -1.36
N VAL A 91 2.32 -4.84 -2.21
CA VAL A 91 2.60 -5.10 -3.63
C VAL A 91 2.87 -3.78 -4.37
N LEU A 92 1.99 -2.80 -4.23
CA LEU A 92 2.18 -1.47 -4.84
C LEU A 92 3.46 -0.80 -4.34
N TYR A 93 3.75 -0.86 -3.03
CA TYR A 93 5.00 -0.36 -2.49
C TYR A 93 6.22 -1.03 -3.16
N ALA A 94 6.21 -2.37 -3.30
CA ALA A 94 7.31 -3.09 -3.91
C ALA A 94 7.53 -2.69 -5.37
N MET A 95 6.46 -2.41 -6.11
CA MET A 95 6.54 -1.90 -7.49
C MET A 95 7.14 -0.50 -7.54
N HIS A 96 6.70 0.41 -6.67
CA HIS A 96 7.22 1.78 -6.61
C HIS A 96 8.68 1.86 -6.14
N GLN A 97 9.11 0.98 -5.24
CA GLN A 97 10.49 0.93 -4.76
C GLN A 97 11.46 0.33 -5.81
N GLN A 98 10.95 -0.26 -6.88
CA GLN A 98 11.79 -0.86 -7.92
C GLN A 98 12.71 0.18 -8.55
N SER A 99 14.00 -0.16 -8.64
CA SER A 99 15.04 0.68 -9.25
C SER A 99 15.21 2.07 -8.61
N GLN A 100 14.69 2.27 -7.38
CA GLN A 100 14.86 3.51 -6.65
C GLN A 100 16.03 3.37 -5.66
N GLY A 101 17.02 4.25 -5.77
CA GLY A 101 18.15 4.35 -4.82
C GLY A 101 17.80 5.03 -3.50
N GLN A 102 16.58 5.54 -3.38
CA GLN A 102 16.05 6.19 -2.18
C GLN A 102 14.72 5.56 -1.76
N GLY A 103 14.34 5.74 -0.51
CA GLY A 103 13.06 5.28 -0.02
C GLY A 103 11.90 6.05 -0.63
N VAL A 104 10.93 5.33 -1.20
CA VAL A 104 9.74 5.97 -1.79
C VAL A 104 8.63 6.20 -0.76
N ASN A 105 8.70 5.54 0.40
CA ASN A 105 7.77 5.78 1.50
C ASN A 105 8.30 6.88 2.41
N LEU A 106 7.63 8.03 2.39
CA LEU A 106 7.95 9.20 3.22
C LEU A 106 6.90 9.37 4.32
N SER A 107 7.33 9.26 5.57
CA SER A 107 6.45 9.48 6.73
C SER A 107 5.91 10.91 6.75
N GLY A 108 4.63 11.06 7.14
CA GLY A 108 3.99 12.37 7.31
C GLY A 108 3.55 13.04 6.01
N VAL A 109 3.75 12.40 4.84
CA VAL A 109 3.24 12.90 3.56
C VAL A 109 1.99 12.11 3.16
N SER A 110 0.84 12.79 3.10
CA SER A 110 -0.39 12.19 2.59
C SER A 110 -0.35 12.02 1.07
N LEU A 111 -1.08 11.04 0.54
CA LEU A 111 -1.18 10.80 -0.91
C LEU A 111 -1.59 12.08 -1.67
N GLY A 112 -2.62 12.80 -1.20
CA GLY A 112 -3.06 14.04 -1.83
C GLY A 112 -1.98 15.13 -1.85
N ARG A 113 -1.17 15.22 -0.78
CA ARG A 113 -0.04 16.15 -0.72
C ARG A 113 1.05 15.77 -1.74
N ALA A 114 1.38 14.47 -1.82
CA ALA A 114 2.36 13.96 -2.78
C ALA A 114 1.92 14.21 -4.22
N VAL A 115 0.65 13.94 -4.55
CA VAL A 115 0.07 14.21 -5.87
C VAL A 115 0.10 15.71 -6.19
N GLY A 116 -0.28 16.57 -5.24
CA GLY A 116 -0.22 18.02 -5.43
C GLY A 116 1.21 18.55 -5.67
N GLN A 117 2.20 17.99 -4.98
CA GLN A 117 3.61 18.30 -5.21
C GLN A 117 4.07 17.86 -6.61
N LEU A 118 3.70 16.63 -7.01
CA LEU A 118 4.02 16.10 -8.33
C LEU A 118 3.38 16.94 -9.44
N ALA A 119 2.11 17.30 -9.30
CA ALA A 119 1.40 18.13 -10.28
C ALA A 119 2.07 19.51 -10.44
N ARG A 120 2.53 20.11 -9.35
CA ARG A 120 3.28 21.37 -9.40
C ARG A 120 4.67 21.20 -10.00
N ALA A 121 5.38 20.13 -9.66
CA ALA A 121 6.71 19.88 -10.20
C ALA A 121 6.70 19.61 -11.71
N ARG A 122 5.58 19.13 -12.26
CA ARG A 122 5.37 18.89 -13.70
C ARG A 122 4.67 20.04 -14.43
N ALA A 123 4.26 21.08 -13.70
CA ALA A 123 3.61 22.24 -14.27
C ALA A 123 4.52 22.95 -15.28
N GLY A 124 3.98 23.26 -16.46
CA GLY A 124 4.65 24.09 -17.46
C GLY A 124 4.39 25.59 -17.29
N GLY A 125 3.72 25.99 -16.20
CA GLY A 125 3.30 27.36 -15.87
C GLY A 125 2.80 27.45 -14.44
N ASP A 126 1.96 28.43 -14.12
CA ASP A 126 1.46 28.68 -12.76
C ASP A 126 0.42 27.65 -12.27
N GLU A 127 -0.28 26.99 -13.21
CA GLU A 127 -1.30 25.99 -12.90
C GLU A 127 -0.69 24.58 -12.75
N PRO A 128 -1.14 23.78 -11.77
CA PRO A 128 -0.72 22.40 -11.63
C PRO A 128 -1.02 21.57 -12.87
N ASP A 129 -0.17 20.58 -13.18
CA ASP A 129 -0.37 19.66 -14.30
C ASP A 129 -1.72 18.94 -14.22
N SER A 130 -2.59 19.26 -15.17
CA SER A 130 -3.95 18.70 -15.22
C SER A 130 -3.96 17.19 -15.48
N SER A 131 -2.96 16.63 -16.16
CA SER A 131 -2.89 15.20 -16.44
C SER A 131 -2.65 14.40 -15.14
N VAL A 132 -1.78 14.88 -14.26
CA VAL A 132 -1.55 14.30 -12.95
C VAL A 132 -2.83 14.35 -12.10
N MET A 133 -3.50 15.51 -12.09
CA MET A 133 -4.75 15.69 -11.33
C MET A 133 -5.86 14.78 -11.84
N ASN A 134 -6.03 14.67 -13.16
CA ASN A 134 -7.05 13.81 -13.77
C ASN A 134 -6.82 12.32 -13.45
N ARG A 135 -5.58 11.84 -13.52
CA ARG A 135 -5.24 10.47 -13.14
C ARG A 135 -5.57 10.19 -11.66
N PHE A 136 -5.22 11.10 -10.79
CA PHE A 136 -5.56 10.98 -9.37
C PHE A 136 -7.08 10.93 -9.16
N HIS A 137 -7.85 11.79 -9.84
CA HIS A 137 -9.30 11.78 -9.77
C HIS A 137 -9.89 10.44 -10.26
N GLN A 138 -9.36 9.85 -11.33
CA GLN A 138 -9.80 8.53 -11.81
C GLN A 138 -9.61 7.46 -10.74
N VAL A 139 -8.46 7.42 -10.07
CA VAL A 139 -8.22 6.49 -8.96
C VAL A 139 -9.17 6.75 -7.79
N ALA A 140 -9.37 8.02 -7.43
CA ALA A 140 -10.23 8.41 -6.31
C ALA A 140 -11.71 8.07 -6.55
N LEU A 141 -12.16 8.18 -7.79
CA LEU A 141 -13.56 7.95 -8.20
C LEU A 141 -13.85 6.51 -8.62
N ALA A 142 -12.87 5.62 -8.62
CA ALA A 142 -13.10 4.21 -8.94
C ALA A 142 -14.13 3.60 -7.97
N ASN A 143 -15.13 2.90 -8.52
CA ASN A 143 -16.30 2.40 -7.79
C ASN A 143 -15.98 1.23 -6.86
N ASP A 144 -14.95 0.44 -7.18
CA ASP A 144 -14.57 -0.75 -6.45
C ASP A 144 -13.06 -0.79 -6.14
N PHE A 145 -12.68 -1.78 -5.34
CA PHE A 145 -11.29 -1.95 -4.92
C PHE A 145 -10.38 -2.35 -6.08
N GLU A 146 -10.83 -3.28 -6.93
CA GLU A 146 -10.05 -3.81 -8.05
C GLU A 146 -9.78 -2.74 -9.10
N GLY A 147 -10.80 -1.97 -9.47
CA GLY A 147 -10.65 -0.82 -10.37
C GLY A 147 -9.70 0.24 -9.82
N ARG A 148 -9.76 0.49 -8.50
CA ARG A 148 -8.85 1.44 -7.82
C ARG A 148 -7.40 0.96 -7.87
N VAL A 149 -7.17 -0.31 -7.61
CA VAL A 149 -5.85 -0.95 -7.71
C VAL A 149 -5.35 -0.91 -9.16
N TYR A 150 -6.18 -1.30 -10.11
CA TYR A 150 -5.84 -1.30 -11.54
C TYR A 150 -5.43 0.10 -12.02
N LEU A 151 -6.24 1.12 -11.73
CA LEU A 151 -5.93 2.50 -12.09
C LEU A 151 -4.64 3.01 -11.43
N SER A 152 -4.37 2.57 -10.19
CA SER A 152 -3.10 2.90 -9.53
C SER A 152 -1.89 2.31 -10.27
N LEU A 153 -2.02 1.12 -10.85
CA LEU A 153 -0.95 0.45 -11.60
C LEU A 153 -0.67 1.11 -12.95
N ILE A 154 -1.69 1.41 -13.73
CA ILE A 154 -1.51 1.96 -15.09
C ILE A 154 -1.04 3.41 -15.09
N HIS A 155 -1.03 4.07 -13.94
CA HIS A 155 -0.59 5.47 -13.80
C HIS A 155 0.77 5.60 -13.10
N ILE A 156 1.42 4.48 -12.78
CA ILE A 156 2.81 4.43 -12.32
C ILE A 156 3.80 4.65 -13.50
#